data_51ac6a81c35de5a7837c6fe5ed016af4
#
_entry.id   51ac6a81c35de5a7837c6fe5ed016af4
#
_cell.length_a   1.000
_cell.length_b   1.000
_cell.length_c   1.000
_cell.angle_alpha   90.00
_cell.angle_beta   90.00
_cell.angle_gamma   90.00
#
_symmetry.space_group_name_H-M   'P 1'
#
loop_
_entity.id
_entity.type
_entity.pdbx_description
1 polymer ?
#
loop_
_entity_poly.entity_id
_entity_poly.type
_entity_poly.pdbx_seq_one_letter_code
_entity_poly.pdbx_strand_id
1 'polypeptide(L)'
;MKKGLKRFHYESSSVSSYLYYKLLGLEAKQPNIEVDYPLEFSAPNLPQLNIYQVEAVKKALKSPLCLIQGPPGTGKTVTSATIVYHLAKNIQRKKNHGQILVCAPSNIVVDQLAEKISMTGLKVVRLCSKSREAVSSSIEHLTLHNQVRMLDMPEYSKLNKLFKLLEDRGELAERDEEELRKLRRQAE
;
A
#
# COMPACT_ATOMS: atom_id res chain seq x y z
N MET A 1 6.04 7.79 -16.14
CA MET A 1 6.26 6.63 -17.01
C MET A 1 7.58 6.68 -17.80
N LYS A 2 7.89 7.70 -18.60
CA LYS A 2 9.15 7.79 -19.40
C LYS A 2 10.45 7.62 -18.60
N LYS A 3 10.57 8.19 -17.37
CA LYS A 3 11.76 8.05 -16.50
C LYS A 3 11.96 6.60 -16.02
N GLY A 4 10.90 5.88 -15.65
CA GLY A 4 10.99 4.49 -15.22
C GLY A 4 11.41 3.54 -16.34
N LEU A 5 10.85 3.72 -17.54
CA LEU A 5 11.25 2.94 -18.72
C LEU A 5 12.71 3.20 -19.11
N LYS A 6 13.19 4.45 -19.03
CA LYS A 6 14.61 4.76 -19.25
C LYS A 6 15.49 4.07 -18.22
N ARG A 7 15.12 4.11 -16.93
CA ARG A 7 15.86 3.44 -15.87
C ARG A 7 15.91 1.93 -16.09
N PHE A 8 14.77 1.31 -16.42
CA PHE A 8 14.70 -0.10 -16.77
C PHE A 8 15.62 -0.47 -17.95
N HIS A 9 15.68 0.39 -18.97
CA HIS A 9 16.51 0.16 -20.16
C HIS A 9 18.02 0.26 -19.86
N TYR A 10 18.45 1.25 -19.06
CA TYR A 10 19.87 1.50 -18.80
C TYR A 10 20.41 0.76 -17.57
N GLU A 11 19.56 0.39 -16.61
CA GLU A 11 19.95 -0.23 -15.36
C GLU A 11 19.30 -1.60 -15.21
N SER A 12 19.99 -2.66 -15.61
CA SER A 12 19.52 -4.05 -15.43
C SER A 12 19.29 -4.42 -13.95
N SER A 13 19.94 -3.70 -13.02
CA SER A 13 19.77 -3.86 -11.58
C SER A 13 18.51 -3.18 -11.01
N SER A 14 17.76 -2.44 -11.83
CA SER A 14 16.54 -1.73 -11.39
C SER A 14 15.41 -2.68 -10.95
N VAL A 15 15.46 -3.92 -11.38
CA VAL A 15 14.60 -5.05 -10.98
C VAL A 15 15.46 -6.29 -10.78
N SER A 16 14.92 -7.36 -10.16
CA SER A 16 15.67 -8.61 -10.06
C SER A 16 16.01 -9.17 -11.44
N SER A 17 17.17 -9.82 -11.58
CA SER A 17 17.62 -10.40 -12.86
C SER A 17 16.56 -11.33 -13.47
N TYR A 18 15.87 -12.12 -12.65
CA TYR A 18 14.79 -12.97 -13.11
C TYR A 18 13.65 -12.18 -13.78
N LEU A 19 13.18 -11.10 -13.11
CA LEU A 19 12.10 -10.26 -13.65
C LEU A 19 12.56 -9.50 -14.89
N TYR A 20 13.81 -9.03 -14.91
CA TYR A 20 14.37 -8.34 -16.07
C TYR A 20 14.31 -9.20 -17.31
N TYR A 21 14.84 -10.42 -17.27
CA TYR A 21 14.83 -11.35 -18.41
C TYR A 21 13.42 -11.79 -18.79
N LYS A 22 12.54 -12.08 -17.80
CA LYS A 22 11.14 -12.44 -18.07
C LYS A 22 10.34 -11.33 -18.74
N LEU A 23 10.53 -10.08 -18.34
CA LEU A 23 9.86 -8.93 -18.98
C LEU A 23 10.35 -8.67 -20.41
N LEU A 24 11.57 -9.06 -20.74
CA LEU A 24 12.13 -9.04 -22.10
C LEU A 24 11.73 -10.25 -22.95
N GLY A 25 10.96 -11.19 -22.41
CA GLY A 25 10.58 -12.43 -23.10
C GLY A 25 11.70 -13.48 -23.20
N LEU A 26 12.78 -13.30 -22.46
CA LEU A 26 13.91 -14.21 -22.43
C LEU A 26 13.71 -15.33 -21.41
N GLU A 27 14.37 -16.47 -21.64
CA GLU A 27 14.39 -17.54 -20.65
C GLU A 27 15.19 -17.12 -19.41
N ALA A 28 14.63 -17.39 -18.24
CA ALA A 28 15.28 -17.14 -16.96
C ALA A 28 14.97 -18.28 -15.98
N LYS A 29 15.99 -18.75 -15.29
CA LYS A 29 15.85 -19.76 -14.25
C LYS A 29 15.05 -19.16 -13.09
N GLN A 30 13.93 -19.80 -12.75
CA GLN A 30 13.11 -19.36 -11.64
C GLN A 30 13.88 -19.56 -10.33
N PRO A 31 14.01 -18.52 -9.49
CA PRO A 31 14.62 -18.67 -8.18
C PRO A 31 13.76 -19.57 -7.30
N ASN A 32 14.40 -20.43 -6.52
CA ASN A 32 13.69 -21.25 -5.54
C ASN A 32 13.31 -20.38 -4.35
N ILE A 33 12.01 -20.17 -4.18
CA ILE A 33 11.47 -19.42 -3.03
C ILE A 33 11.00 -20.44 -2.01
N GLU A 34 11.71 -20.53 -0.90
CA GLU A 34 11.24 -21.31 0.24
C GLU A 34 10.09 -20.56 0.93
N VAL A 35 8.94 -21.21 0.95
CA VAL A 35 7.71 -20.65 1.53
C VAL A 35 7.24 -21.58 2.64
N ASP A 36 7.17 -21.02 3.84
CA ASP A 36 6.42 -21.62 4.94
C ASP A 36 4.94 -21.39 4.67
N TYR A 37 4.26 -22.42 4.21
CA TYR A 37 2.81 -22.32 4.00
C TYR A 37 2.10 -22.24 5.35
N PRO A 38 1.11 -21.35 5.48
CA PRO A 38 0.26 -21.30 6.65
C PRO A 38 -0.60 -22.56 6.71
N LEU A 39 -1.00 -22.96 7.90
CA LEU A 39 -1.97 -24.05 8.10
C LEU A 39 -3.32 -23.73 7.47
N GLU A 40 -3.69 -22.45 7.50
CA GLU A 40 -4.91 -21.91 6.92
C GLU A 40 -4.60 -20.72 6.01
N PHE A 41 -5.21 -20.71 4.81
CA PHE A 41 -4.99 -19.67 3.81
C PHE A 41 -5.98 -18.51 3.90
N SER A 42 -6.92 -18.54 4.84
CA SER A 42 -7.78 -17.39 5.15
C SER A 42 -6.98 -16.26 5.82
N ALA A 43 -7.47 -15.04 5.72
CA ALA A 43 -6.94 -13.90 6.46
C ALA A 43 -8.01 -13.42 7.47
N PRO A 44 -7.61 -12.90 8.64
CA PRO A 44 -8.54 -12.42 9.65
C PRO A 44 -9.52 -11.39 9.08
N ASN A 45 -10.77 -11.49 9.50
CA ASN A 45 -11.85 -10.57 9.11
C ASN A 45 -12.16 -10.49 7.60
N LEU A 46 -11.64 -11.44 6.81
CA LEU A 46 -11.98 -11.59 5.40
C LEU A 46 -12.81 -12.87 5.19
N PRO A 47 -13.65 -12.91 4.15
CA PRO A 47 -14.37 -14.12 3.77
C PRO A 47 -13.43 -15.30 3.51
N GLN A 48 -13.90 -16.52 3.80
CA GLN A 48 -13.16 -17.73 3.45
C GLN A 48 -12.93 -17.82 1.93
N LEU A 49 -11.77 -18.33 1.56
CA LEU A 49 -11.39 -18.50 0.16
C LEU A 49 -11.94 -19.83 -0.37
N ASN A 50 -12.38 -19.82 -1.63
CA ASN A 50 -12.67 -21.05 -2.34
C ASN A 50 -11.37 -21.73 -2.81
N ILE A 51 -11.47 -22.97 -3.32
CA ILE A 51 -10.33 -23.79 -3.74
C ILE A 51 -9.45 -23.06 -4.76
N TYR A 52 -10.03 -22.40 -5.75
CA TYR A 52 -9.28 -21.67 -6.80
C TYR A 52 -8.55 -20.44 -6.25
N GLN A 53 -9.15 -19.73 -5.31
CA GLN A 53 -8.54 -18.59 -4.62
C GLN A 53 -7.37 -19.06 -3.75
N VAL A 54 -7.52 -20.17 -3.04
CA VAL A 54 -6.44 -20.79 -2.26
C VAL A 54 -5.27 -21.17 -3.15
N GLU A 55 -5.53 -21.78 -4.31
CA GLU A 55 -4.47 -22.11 -5.28
C GLU A 55 -3.77 -20.84 -5.81
N ALA A 56 -4.51 -19.78 -6.09
CA ALA A 56 -3.94 -18.49 -6.50
C ALA A 56 -3.03 -17.91 -5.43
N VAL A 57 -3.44 -17.96 -4.15
CA VAL A 57 -2.61 -17.52 -3.01
C VAL A 57 -1.33 -18.37 -2.92
N LYS A 58 -1.43 -19.71 -2.99
CA LYS A 58 -0.27 -20.62 -2.97
C LYS A 58 0.73 -20.29 -4.07
N LYS A 59 0.24 -20.11 -5.30
CA LYS A 59 1.08 -19.75 -6.45
C LYS A 59 1.76 -18.38 -6.26
N ALA A 60 1.02 -17.38 -5.81
CA ALA A 60 1.56 -16.04 -5.57
C ALA A 60 2.66 -16.02 -4.51
N LEU A 61 2.52 -16.81 -3.45
CA LEU A 61 3.54 -16.90 -2.39
C LEU A 61 4.83 -17.59 -2.85
N LYS A 62 4.74 -18.56 -3.80
CA LYS A 62 5.87 -19.36 -4.27
C LYS A 62 6.57 -18.77 -5.50
N SER A 63 5.92 -17.88 -6.22
CA SER A 63 6.43 -17.39 -7.51
C SER A 63 6.91 -15.95 -7.41
N PRO A 64 8.09 -15.61 -7.93
CA PRO A 64 8.59 -14.24 -7.97
C PRO A 64 7.77 -13.33 -8.91
N LEU A 65 7.02 -13.94 -9.84
CA LEU A 65 6.05 -13.29 -10.70
C LEU A 65 4.84 -14.20 -10.84
N CYS A 66 3.67 -13.69 -10.51
CA CYS A 66 2.41 -14.41 -10.61
C CYS A 66 1.34 -13.53 -11.27
N LEU A 67 0.66 -14.05 -12.27
CA LEU A 67 -0.49 -13.42 -12.91
C LEU A 67 -1.77 -14.13 -12.46
N ILE A 68 -2.72 -13.36 -11.92
CA ILE A 68 -4.02 -13.87 -11.46
C ILE A 68 -5.11 -13.21 -12.28
N GLN A 69 -5.82 -14.03 -13.05
CA GLN A 69 -6.93 -13.60 -13.86
C GLN A 69 -8.24 -14.16 -13.33
N GLY A 70 -9.31 -13.37 -13.44
CA GLY A 70 -10.65 -13.80 -13.10
C GLY A 70 -11.71 -12.80 -13.56
N PRO A 71 -12.94 -13.25 -13.87
CA PRO A 71 -14.06 -12.38 -14.21
C PRO A 71 -14.41 -11.39 -13.08
N PRO A 72 -15.23 -10.36 -13.35
CA PRO A 72 -15.81 -9.53 -12.29
C PRO A 72 -16.57 -10.41 -11.28
N GLY A 73 -16.53 -10.00 -10.00
CA GLY A 73 -17.24 -10.71 -8.93
C GLY A 73 -16.58 -11.98 -8.38
N THR A 74 -15.45 -12.43 -8.91
CA THR A 74 -14.73 -13.65 -8.45
C THR A 74 -13.89 -13.45 -7.18
N GLY A 75 -14.03 -12.33 -6.47
CA GLY A 75 -13.34 -12.08 -5.21
C GLY A 75 -11.85 -11.73 -5.35
N LYS A 76 -11.41 -11.19 -6.51
CA LYS A 76 -10.00 -10.79 -6.71
C LYS A 76 -9.47 -9.87 -5.61
N THR A 77 -10.26 -8.92 -5.14
CA THR A 77 -9.87 -7.99 -4.07
C THR A 77 -9.59 -8.72 -2.76
N VAL A 78 -10.44 -9.68 -2.39
CA VAL A 78 -10.25 -10.51 -1.19
C VAL A 78 -9.01 -11.38 -1.34
N THR A 79 -8.85 -12.03 -2.49
CA THR A 79 -7.66 -12.84 -2.80
C THR A 79 -6.38 -12.01 -2.72
N SER A 80 -6.38 -10.79 -3.29
CA SER A 80 -5.22 -9.88 -3.23
C SER A 80 -4.91 -9.45 -1.81
N ALA A 81 -5.91 -9.08 -1.00
CA ALA A 81 -5.72 -8.72 0.40
C ALA A 81 -5.15 -9.90 1.21
N THR A 82 -5.62 -11.12 0.95
CA THR A 82 -5.11 -12.34 1.59
C THR A 82 -3.66 -12.63 1.20
N ILE A 83 -3.29 -12.46 -0.08
CA ILE A 83 -1.88 -12.58 -0.52
C ILE A 83 -1.00 -11.58 0.23
N VAL A 84 -1.41 -10.31 0.31
CA VAL A 84 -0.67 -9.26 1.04
C VAL A 84 -0.52 -9.65 2.52
N TYR A 85 -1.58 -10.16 3.15
CA TYR A 85 -1.54 -10.62 4.54
C TYR A 85 -0.47 -11.70 4.75
N HIS A 86 -0.46 -12.76 3.95
CA HIS A 86 0.51 -13.84 4.09
C HIS A 86 1.94 -13.41 3.75
N LEU A 87 2.13 -12.55 2.75
CA LEU A 87 3.44 -11.95 2.45
C LEU A 87 3.96 -11.13 3.64
N ALA A 88 3.11 -10.30 4.26
CA ALA A 88 3.48 -9.52 5.43
C ALA A 88 3.87 -10.43 6.62
N LYS A 89 3.11 -11.50 6.86
CA LYS A 89 3.44 -12.48 7.89
C LYS A 89 4.77 -13.18 7.64
N ASN A 90 5.07 -13.54 6.39
CA ASN A 90 6.35 -14.15 6.02
C ASN A 90 7.52 -13.18 6.22
N ILE A 91 7.36 -11.90 5.88
CA ILE A 91 8.36 -10.85 6.14
C ILE A 91 8.62 -10.72 7.65
N GLN A 92 7.56 -10.68 8.46
CA GLN A 92 7.66 -10.58 9.93
C GLN A 92 8.38 -11.79 10.54
N ARG A 93 8.04 -13.02 10.11
CA ARG A 93 8.68 -14.25 10.59
C ARG A 93 10.18 -14.29 10.29
N LYS A 94 10.58 -13.86 9.09
CA LYS A 94 11.99 -13.80 8.68
C LYS A 94 12.77 -12.64 9.29
N LYS A 95 12.15 -11.83 10.17
CA LYS A 95 12.71 -10.59 10.75
C LYS A 95 13.26 -9.63 9.69
N ASN A 96 12.70 -9.68 8.49
CA ASN A 96 13.05 -8.77 7.40
C ASN A 96 12.28 -7.45 7.55
N HIS A 97 12.96 -6.33 7.33
CA HIS A 97 12.35 -5.00 7.30
C HIS A 97 11.77 -4.66 5.91
N GLY A 98 11.08 -5.63 5.29
CA GLY A 98 10.47 -5.44 3.98
C GLY A 98 9.13 -4.72 4.06
N GLN A 99 8.79 -4.00 3.01
CA GLN A 99 7.49 -3.36 2.80
C GLN A 99 6.81 -3.97 1.57
N ILE A 100 5.48 -3.93 1.56
CA ILE A 100 4.67 -4.40 0.43
C ILE A 100 4.02 -3.18 -0.21
N LEU A 101 4.32 -2.96 -1.49
CA LEU A 101 3.68 -1.92 -2.28
C LEU A 101 2.50 -2.49 -3.04
N VAL A 102 1.32 -1.90 -2.83
CA VAL A 102 0.08 -2.27 -3.52
C VAL A 102 -0.34 -1.11 -4.41
N CYS A 103 -0.52 -1.38 -5.71
CA CYS A 103 -0.89 -0.38 -6.69
C CYS A 103 -2.13 -0.82 -7.47
N ALA A 104 -2.96 0.15 -7.88
CA ALA A 104 -4.07 -0.08 -8.77
C ALA A 104 -4.28 1.12 -9.73
N PRO A 105 -4.93 0.91 -10.88
CA PRO A 105 -5.09 1.97 -11.89
C PRO A 105 -6.06 3.08 -11.46
N SER A 106 -6.95 2.83 -10.49
CA SER A 106 -7.88 3.84 -10.00
C SER A 106 -7.80 3.99 -8.48
N ASN A 107 -8.05 5.20 -8.00
CA ASN A 107 -8.08 5.51 -6.57
C ASN A 107 -9.13 4.71 -5.81
N ILE A 108 -10.30 4.48 -6.42
CA ILE A 108 -11.39 3.69 -5.82
C ILE A 108 -10.92 2.27 -5.52
N VAL A 109 -10.21 1.64 -6.45
CA VAL A 109 -9.68 0.28 -6.26
C VAL A 109 -8.57 0.26 -5.21
N VAL A 110 -7.70 1.29 -5.17
CA VAL A 110 -6.69 1.42 -4.11
C VAL A 110 -7.36 1.55 -2.74
N ASP A 111 -8.41 2.37 -2.65
CA ASP A 111 -9.14 2.60 -1.41
C ASP A 111 -9.82 1.30 -0.92
N GLN A 112 -10.46 0.56 -1.82
CA GLN A 112 -11.05 -0.76 -1.51
C GLN A 112 -10.00 -1.79 -1.07
N LEU A 113 -8.84 -1.82 -1.70
CA LEU A 113 -7.73 -2.70 -1.30
C LEU A 113 -7.18 -2.29 0.07
N ALA A 114 -6.96 -1.00 0.31
CA ALA A 114 -6.48 -0.48 1.58
C ALA A 114 -7.44 -0.84 2.73
N GLU A 115 -8.74 -0.67 2.54
CA GLU A 115 -9.77 -1.07 3.49
C GLU A 115 -9.71 -2.57 3.79
N LYS A 116 -9.70 -3.42 2.75
CA LYS A 116 -9.66 -4.88 2.93
C LYS A 116 -8.38 -5.36 3.61
N ILE A 117 -7.23 -4.76 3.26
CA ILE A 117 -5.95 -5.09 3.90
C ILE A 117 -5.94 -4.64 5.36
N SER A 118 -6.48 -3.45 5.67
CA SER A 118 -6.54 -2.94 7.05
C SER A 118 -7.41 -3.82 7.96
N MET A 119 -8.49 -4.38 7.43
CA MET A 119 -9.36 -5.32 8.16
C MET A 119 -8.59 -6.55 8.67
N THR A 120 -7.49 -6.95 8.03
CA THR A 120 -6.64 -8.06 8.46
C THR A 120 -5.74 -7.74 9.66
N GLY A 121 -5.78 -6.50 10.18
CA GLY A 121 -4.94 -6.02 11.27
C GLY A 121 -3.51 -5.61 10.85
N LEU A 122 -3.22 -5.57 9.56
CA LEU A 122 -1.96 -5.04 9.06
C LEU A 122 -1.92 -3.51 9.15
N LYS A 123 -0.73 -2.95 9.39
CA LYS A 123 -0.50 -1.51 9.29
C LYS A 123 -0.49 -1.12 7.81
N VAL A 124 -1.42 -0.26 7.43
CA VAL A 124 -1.59 0.22 6.05
C VAL A 124 -1.37 1.72 6.01
N VAL A 125 -0.61 2.18 5.02
CA VAL A 125 -0.44 3.61 4.71
C VAL A 125 -0.91 3.86 3.29
N ARG A 126 -1.94 4.69 3.15
CA ARG A 126 -2.51 5.10 1.87
C ARG A 126 -1.80 6.37 1.39
N LEU A 127 -1.05 6.26 0.30
CA LEU A 127 -0.45 7.42 -0.38
C LEU A 127 -1.44 8.00 -1.39
N CYS A 128 -1.71 9.29 -1.31
CA CYS A 128 -2.55 10.02 -2.26
C CYS A 128 -1.83 11.27 -2.77
N SER A 129 -2.34 11.84 -3.87
CA SER A 129 -1.86 13.14 -4.34
C SER A 129 -2.40 14.27 -3.45
N LYS A 130 -1.66 15.38 -3.33
CA LYS A 130 -2.09 16.57 -2.58
C LYS A 130 -3.50 17.05 -2.95
N SER A 131 -3.86 16.98 -4.24
CA SER A 131 -5.20 17.37 -4.71
C SER A 131 -6.35 16.50 -4.17
N ARG A 132 -6.05 15.33 -3.62
CA ARG A 132 -7.03 14.43 -3.02
C ARG A 132 -7.06 14.43 -1.51
N GLU A 133 -6.15 15.15 -0.86
CA GLU A 133 -6.12 15.25 0.61
C GLU A 133 -7.38 15.92 1.17
N ALA A 134 -8.03 16.77 0.37
CA ALA A 134 -9.28 17.44 0.71
C ALA A 134 -10.56 16.60 0.43
N VAL A 135 -10.41 15.40 -0.16
CA VAL A 135 -11.55 14.54 -0.49
C VAL A 135 -11.80 13.58 0.66
N SER A 136 -12.92 13.77 1.36
CA SER A 136 -13.35 12.85 2.41
C SER A 136 -13.56 11.44 1.88
N SER A 137 -13.05 10.44 2.59
CA SER A 137 -13.18 9.04 2.25
C SER A 137 -13.27 8.18 3.52
N SER A 138 -13.94 7.03 3.44
CA SER A 138 -14.08 6.08 4.55
C SER A 138 -12.74 5.58 5.11
N ILE A 139 -11.67 5.68 4.33
CA ILE A 139 -10.32 5.25 4.69
C ILE A 139 -9.37 6.42 4.99
N GLU A 140 -9.90 7.59 5.29
CA GLU A 140 -9.10 8.79 5.55
C GLU A 140 -8.07 8.58 6.66
N HIS A 141 -8.43 7.82 7.70
CA HIS A 141 -7.53 7.42 8.78
C HIS A 141 -6.32 6.59 8.34
N LEU A 142 -6.36 5.97 7.14
CA LEU A 142 -5.24 5.22 6.56
C LEU A 142 -4.33 6.10 5.72
N THR A 143 -4.71 7.34 5.41
CA THR A 143 -3.91 8.24 4.58
C THR A 143 -2.67 8.72 5.33
N LEU A 144 -1.55 8.85 4.60
CA LEU A 144 -0.28 9.27 5.19
C LEU A 144 -0.42 10.60 5.95
N HIS A 145 -1.03 11.61 5.34
CA HIS A 145 -1.18 12.93 5.95
C HIS A 145 -1.98 12.89 7.26
N ASN A 146 -3.01 12.04 7.38
CA ASN A 146 -3.74 11.89 8.63
C ASN A 146 -2.98 11.09 9.67
N GLN A 147 -2.30 10.01 9.27
CA GLN A 147 -1.46 9.27 10.21
C GLN A 147 -0.32 10.14 10.77
N VAL A 148 0.29 10.98 9.93
CA VAL A 148 1.31 11.94 10.37
C VAL A 148 0.72 12.98 11.33
N ARG A 149 -0.50 13.49 11.07
CA ARG A 149 -1.18 14.42 12.00
C ARG A 149 -1.48 13.79 13.37
N MET A 150 -1.70 12.47 13.41
CA MET A 150 -1.95 11.74 14.66
C MET A 150 -0.67 11.40 15.43
N LEU A 151 0.51 11.54 14.80
CA LEU A 151 1.77 11.39 15.52
C LEU A 151 1.95 12.59 16.45
N ASP A 152 2.08 12.29 17.75
CA ASP A 152 2.20 13.27 18.83
C ASP A 152 3.62 13.91 18.85
N MET A 153 4.02 14.51 17.72
CA MET A 153 5.27 15.25 17.60
C MET A 153 5.01 16.74 17.91
N PRO A 154 5.88 17.42 18.70
CA PRO A 154 5.68 18.81 19.11
C PRO A 154 5.44 19.76 17.92
N GLU A 155 6.08 19.51 16.81
CA GLU A 155 5.96 20.28 15.56
C GLU A 155 4.58 20.11 14.90
N TYR A 156 3.99 18.91 14.97
CA TYR A 156 2.65 18.62 14.44
C TYR A 156 1.52 18.99 15.41
N SER A 157 1.78 19.05 16.71
CA SER A 157 0.80 19.49 17.72
C SER A 157 0.31 20.93 17.45
N LYS A 158 1.20 21.84 17.03
CA LYS A 158 0.84 23.21 16.63
C LYS A 158 0.04 23.22 15.32
N LEU A 159 0.47 22.42 14.34
CA LEU A 159 -0.22 22.28 13.05
C LEU A 159 -1.66 21.76 13.24
N ASN A 160 -1.84 20.76 14.10
CA ASN A 160 -3.16 20.18 14.41
C ASN A 160 -4.06 21.18 15.15
N LYS A 161 -3.52 22.00 16.04
CA LYS A 161 -4.28 23.08 16.71
C LYS A 161 -4.77 24.11 15.71
N LEU A 162 -3.92 24.53 14.77
CA LEU A 162 -4.28 25.50 13.72
C LEU A 162 -5.34 24.94 12.76
N PHE A 163 -5.26 23.65 12.39
CA PHE A 163 -6.29 23.00 11.59
C PHE A 163 -7.63 22.93 12.31
N LYS A 164 -7.62 22.59 13.59
CA LYS A 164 -8.84 22.52 14.40
C LYS A 164 -9.51 23.91 14.56
N LEU A 165 -8.70 24.97 14.70
CA LEU A 165 -9.19 26.34 14.70
C LEU A 165 -9.80 26.75 13.36
N LEU A 166 -9.24 26.26 12.22
CA LEU A 166 -9.80 26.46 10.89
C LEU A 166 -11.15 25.76 10.72
N GLU A 167 -11.26 24.52 11.19
CA GLU A 167 -12.51 23.75 11.12
C GLU A 167 -13.61 24.39 12.02
N ASP A 168 -13.23 24.87 13.22
CA ASP A 168 -14.19 25.41 14.18
C ASP A 168 -14.63 26.86 13.85
N ARG A 169 -13.79 27.66 13.21
CA ARG A 169 -14.05 29.09 12.96
C ARG A 169 -14.27 29.46 11.50
N GLY A 170 -13.94 28.58 10.56
CA GLY A 170 -14.01 28.85 9.12
C GLY A 170 -12.96 29.80 8.58
N GLU A 171 -12.30 30.60 9.45
CA GLU A 171 -11.26 31.56 9.08
C GLU A 171 -10.15 31.56 10.13
N LEU A 172 -8.91 31.77 9.70
CA LEU A 172 -7.76 32.00 10.57
C LEU A 172 -7.38 33.47 10.62
N ALA A 173 -6.84 33.94 11.76
CA ALA A 173 -6.20 35.25 11.83
C ALA A 173 -4.94 35.25 10.93
N GLU A 174 -4.60 36.39 10.31
CA GLU A 174 -3.45 36.52 9.38
C GLU A 174 -2.13 35.91 9.94
N ARG A 175 -1.89 36.06 11.23
CA ARG A 175 -0.72 35.49 11.92
C ARG A 175 -0.74 33.96 11.94
N ASP A 176 -1.90 33.36 12.12
CA ASP A 176 -2.07 31.91 12.17
C ASP A 176 -1.96 31.30 10.76
N GLU A 177 -2.37 32.03 9.72
CA GLU A 177 -2.14 31.63 8.33
C GLU A 177 -0.65 31.62 7.94
N GLU A 178 0.11 32.62 8.38
CA GLU A 178 1.55 32.68 8.14
C GLU A 178 2.29 31.54 8.86
N GLU A 179 1.90 31.26 10.11
CA GLU A 179 2.46 30.14 10.89
C GLU A 179 2.10 28.79 10.25
N LEU A 180 0.87 28.63 9.79
CA LEU A 180 0.42 27.44 9.04
C LEU A 180 1.26 27.23 7.77
N ARG A 181 1.53 28.29 7.01
CA ARG A 181 2.37 28.24 5.80
C ARG A 181 3.82 27.85 6.12
N LYS A 182 4.38 28.37 7.24
CA LYS A 182 5.73 28.00 7.70
C LYS A 182 5.81 26.54 8.13
N LEU A 183 4.87 26.07 8.95
CA LEU A 183 4.82 24.69 9.43
C LEU A 183 4.59 23.68 8.31
N ARG A 184 3.78 24.01 7.29
CA ARG A 184 3.61 23.18 6.09
C ARG A 184 4.91 23.02 5.31
N ARG A 185 5.72 24.09 5.16
CA ARG A 185 7.02 23.99 4.47
C ARG A 185 8.07 23.17 5.24
N GLN A 186 7.97 23.14 6.57
CA GLN A 186 8.87 22.34 7.42
C GLN A 186 8.48 20.86 7.45
N ALA A 187 7.21 20.55 7.17
CA ALA A 187 6.68 19.20 7.15
C ALA A 187 6.81 18.51 5.75
N GLU A 188 7.22 19.27 4.72
CA GLU A 188 7.54 18.78 3.36
C GLU A 188 9.01 18.36 3.26
#